data_87d2a39f215f87c4ba6f9bd87684eb03
#
_entry.id   87d2a39f215f87c4ba6f9bd87684eb03
#
_cell.length_a   1.000
_cell.length_b   1.000
_cell.length_c   1.000
_cell.angle_alpha   90.00
_cell.angle_beta   90.00
_cell.angle_gamma   90.00
#
_symmetry.space_group_name_H-M   'P 1'
#
loop_
_entity.id
_entity.type
_entity.pdbx_description
1 polymer ?
#
loop_
_entity_poly.entity_id
_entity_poly.type
_entity_poly.pdbx_seq_one_letter_code
_entity_poly.pdbx_strand_id
1 'polypeptide(L)'
;AKSLNDAGVNAGDRVALILDNSVEWAALSYGANAIGAAYTAMYTHQHGAEWAYILNDSTPAILAVAGPETLDKLVDNLGDDKAAYPPCGIIMLGDEEANKLPPEGVTVHKWSEFVAAGRASENEFEIADDPFALNTLIYTSGTTGNPKGVMLTNWNTLSNILCVQSAFKIYVG
;
A
#
# COMPACT_ATOMS: atom_id res chain seq x y z
N ALA A 1 5.12 -3.11 -9.69
CA ALA A 1 4.19 -3.98 -10.40
C ALA A 1 4.65 -5.45 -10.33
N LYS A 2 5.70 -5.88 -11.06
CA LYS A 2 6.13 -7.29 -11.11
C LYS A 2 6.31 -7.94 -9.73
N SER A 3 7.07 -7.31 -8.83
CA SER A 3 7.28 -7.83 -7.48
C SER A 3 5.97 -8.01 -6.70
N LEU A 4 5.00 -7.11 -6.86
CA LEU A 4 3.69 -7.23 -6.23
C LEU A 4 2.90 -8.41 -6.80
N ASN A 5 2.88 -8.54 -8.13
CA ASN A 5 2.23 -9.65 -8.81
C ASN A 5 2.84 -10.99 -8.43
N ASP A 6 4.19 -11.09 -8.38
CA ASP A 6 4.91 -12.30 -7.98
C ASP A 6 4.69 -12.65 -6.50
N ALA A 7 4.46 -11.66 -5.64
CA ALA A 7 4.08 -11.87 -4.25
C ALA A 7 2.63 -12.34 -4.07
N GLY A 8 1.83 -12.37 -5.13
CA GLY A 8 0.44 -12.85 -5.09
C GLY A 8 -0.62 -11.75 -4.99
N VAL A 9 -0.24 -10.48 -5.19
CA VAL A 9 -1.22 -9.37 -5.26
C VAL A 9 -1.91 -9.39 -6.62
N ASN A 10 -3.22 -9.41 -6.63
CA ASN A 10 -4.05 -9.52 -7.83
C ASN A 10 -4.87 -8.25 -8.08
N ALA A 11 -5.44 -8.15 -9.27
CA ALA A 11 -6.43 -7.11 -9.58
C ALA A 11 -7.61 -7.15 -8.57
N GLY A 12 -8.01 -5.97 -8.09
CA GLY A 12 -9.04 -5.83 -7.06
C GLY A 12 -8.54 -5.95 -5.61
N ASP A 13 -7.29 -6.34 -5.39
CA ASP A 13 -6.67 -6.34 -4.06
C ASP A 13 -6.31 -4.92 -3.59
N ARG A 14 -5.86 -4.80 -2.34
CA ARG A 14 -5.36 -3.56 -1.73
C ARG A 14 -3.91 -3.73 -1.31
N VAL A 15 -3.14 -2.68 -1.54
CA VAL A 15 -1.76 -2.52 -1.07
C VAL A 15 -1.76 -1.43 0.00
N ALA A 16 -1.46 -1.76 1.23
CA ALA A 16 -1.39 -0.79 2.32
C ALA A 16 0.01 -0.19 2.42
N LEU A 17 0.11 1.11 2.70
CA LEU A 17 1.36 1.85 2.77
C LEU A 17 1.40 2.65 4.08
N ILE A 18 2.26 2.27 5.02
CA ILE A 18 2.61 3.09 6.20
C ILE A 18 3.98 3.71 5.90
N LEU A 19 3.96 4.69 5.02
CA LEU A 19 5.16 5.33 4.47
C LEU A 19 5.00 6.84 4.43
N ASP A 20 6.10 7.55 4.59
CA ASP A 20 6.17 8.97 4.22
C ASP A 20 6.31 9.12 2.70
N ASN A 21 6.06 10.33 2.19
CA ASN A 21 6.20 10.64 0.78
C ASN A 21 7.62 10.37 0.30
N SER A 22 7.80 9.39 -0.59
CA SER A 22 9.08 8.91 -1.07
C SER A 22 8.96 8.32 -2.48
N VAL A 23 10.09 7.99 -3.07
CA VAL A 23 10.13 7.28 -4.36
C VAL A 23 9.50 5.88 -4.23
N GLU A 24 9.72 5.22 -3.10
CA GLU A 24 9.20 3.90 -2.78
C GLU A 24 7.67 3.94 -2.65
N TRP A 25 7.14 4.98 -1.98
CA TRP A 25 5.70 5.22 -1.89
C TRP A 25 5.08 5.35 -3.28
N ALA A 26 5.67 6.18 -4.14
CA ALA A 26 5.21 6.36 -5.52
C ALA A 26 5.33 5.06 -6.34
N ALA A 27 6.45 4.34 -6.22
CA ALA A 27 6.66 3.08 -6.93
C ALA A 27 5.65 2.00 -6.54
N LEU A 28 5.27 1.91 -5.25
CA LEU A 28 4.29 0.97 -4.75
C LEU A 28 2.87 1.34 -5.17
N SER A 29 2.48 2.61 -5.05
CA SER A 29 1.13 3.07 -5.43
C SER A 29 0.88 2.92 -6.94
N TYR A 30 1.81 3.37 -7.79
CA TYR A 30 1.69 3.17 -9.22
C TYR A 30 1.83 1.70 -9.62
N GLY A 31 2.71 0.95 -8.92
CA GLY A 31 2.87 -0.49 -9.14
C GLY A 31 1.62 -1.29 -8.82
N ALA A 32 0.89 -0.91 -7.76
CA ALA A 32 -0.40 -1.49 -7.41
C ALA A 32 -1.45 -1.21 -8.49
N ASN A 33 -1.59 0.06 -8.89
CA ASN A 33 -2.55 0.45 -9.92
C ASN A 33 -2.26 -0.22 -11.27
N ALA A 34 -0.98 -0.42 -11.63
CA ALA A 34 -0.60 -1.08 -12.88
C ALA A 34 -1.05 -2.54 -12.97
N ILE A 35 -1.24 -3.22 -11.84
CA ILE A 35 -1.78 -4.59 -11.78
C ILE A 35 -3.27 -4.63 -11.40
N GLY A 36 -3.96 -3.48 -11.40
CA GLY A 36 -5.37 -3.38 -11.06
C GLY A 36 -5.70 -3.47 -9.57
N ALA A 37 -4.70 -3.36 -8.69
CA ALA A 37 -4.89 -3.26 -7.25
C ALA A 37 -5.01 -1.79 -6.82
N ALA A 38 -5.78 -1.54 -5.76
CA ALA A 38 -5.86 -0.22 -5.15
C ALA A 38 -4.80 -0.07 -4.05
N TYR A 39 -4.40 1.17 -3.75
CA TYR A 39 -3.57 1.41 -2.57
C TYR A 39 -4.33 2.17 -1.48
N THR A 40 -3.90 1.99 -0.23
CA THR A 40 -4.34 2.81 0.90
C THR A 40 -3.12 3.31 1.67
N ALA A 41 -3.00 4.62 1.81
CA ALA A 41 -1.87 5.25 2.49
C ALA A 41 -2.24 5.66 3.91
N MET A 42 -1.32 5.41 4.83
CA MET A 42 -1.41 5.76 6.24
C MET A 42 -0.14 6.54 6.63
N TYR A 43 -0.29 7.51 7.52
CA TYR A 43 0.86 8.26 8.00
C TYR A 43 1.66 7.47 9.03
N THR A 44 2.99 7.57 8.97
CA THR A 44 3.92 6.92 9.93
C THR A 44 3.69 7.40 11.37
N HIS A 45 3.17 8.63 11.54
CA HIS A 45 2.90 9.24 12.85
C HIS A 45 1.53 8.92 13.44
N GLN A 46 0.65 8.22 12.72
CA GLN A 46 -0.64 7.79 13.26
C GLN A 46 -0.46 6.82 14.44
N HIS A 47 -1.47 6.74 15.30
CA HIS A 47 -1.49 5.75 16.36
C HIS A 47 -1.60 4.33 15.79
N GLY A 48 -0.89 3.37 16.38
CA GLY A 48 -0.91 1.98 15.91
C GLY A 48 -2.30 1.34 15.91
N ALA A 49 -3.18 1.75 16.84
CA ALA A 49 -4.56 1.31 16.86
C ALA A 49 -5.37 1.78 15.63
N GLU A 50 -5.03 2.96 15.06
CA GLU A 50 -5.64 3.43 13.82
C GLU A 50 -5.16 2.59 12.63
N TRP A 51 -3.87 2.22 12.60
CA TRP A 51 -3.36 1.30 11.60
C TRP A 51 -4.07 -0.06 11.66
N ALA A 52 -4.19 -0.63 12.86
CA ALA A 52 -4.88 -1.90 13.07
C ALA A 52 -6.34 -1.84 12.56
N TYR A 53 -7.05 -0.75 12.87
CA TYR A 53 -8.40 -0.51 12.38
C TYR A 53 -8.45 -0.47 10.85
N ILE A 54 -7.59 0.36 10.22
CA ILE A 54 -7.56 0.54 8.76
C ILE A 54 -7.17 -0.77 8.05
N LEU A 55 -6.20 -1.52 8.57
CA LEU A 55 -5.79 -2.81 8.03
C LEU A 55 -6.92 -3.83 8.09
N ASN A 56 -7.65 -3.88 9.21
CA ASN A 56 -8.78 -4.78 9.37
C ASN A 56 -9.96 -4.41 8.44
N ASP A 57 -10.22 -3.11 8.24
CA ASP A 57 -11.31 -2.63 7.38
C ASP A 57 -10.97 -2.76 5.88
N SER A 58 -9.75 -2.37 5.49
CA SER A 58 -9.31 -2.42 4.09
C SER A 58 -8.86 -3.81 3.64
N THR A 59 -8.54 -4.71 4.54
CA THR A 59 -8.06 -6.09 4.28
C THR A 59 -7.03 -6.16 3.14
N PRO A 60 -5.84 -5.52 3.27
CA PRO A 60 -4.86 -5.48 2.20
C PRO A 60 -4.21 -6.84 1.97
N ALA A 61 -3.84 -7.12 0.71
CA ALA A 61 -3.08 -8.32 0.36
C ALA A 61 -1.62 -8.23 0.84
N ILE A 62 -1.04 -7.03 0.81
CA ILE A 62 0.34 -6.75 1.22
C ILE A 62 0.41 -5.38 1.90
N LEU A 63 1.39 -5.21 2.81
CA LEU A 63 1.64 -3.96 3.52
C LEU A 63 3.09 -3.53 3.32
N ALA A 64 3.34 -2.24 3.08
CA ALA A 64 4.67 -1.67 3.15
C ALA A 64 4.81 -0.75 4.38
N VAL A 65 5.95 -0.83 5.07
CA VAL A 65 6.28 -0.05 6.26
C VAL A 65 7.58 0.73 6.09
N ALA A 66 7.67 1.91 6.68
CA ALA A 66 8.79 2.85 6.48
C ALA A 66 10.15 2.33 6.99
N GLY A 67 10.15 1.34 7.87
CA GLY A 67 11.37 0.76 8.42
C GLY A 67 11.13 -0.02 9.71
N PRO A 68 12.23 -0.39 10.40
CA PRO A 68 12.18 -1.23 11.60
C PRO A 68 11.28 -0.68 12.71
N GLU A 69 11.40 0.60 13.03
CA GLU A 69 10.57 1.22 14.09
C GLU A 69 9.08 1.16 13.78
N THR A 70 8.71 1.34 12.51
CA THR A 70 7.32 1.24 12.05
C THR A 70 6.82 -0.20 12.14
N LEU A 71 7.69 -1.18 11.83
CA LEU A 71 7.38 -2.59 11.97
C LEU A 71 7.22 -2.98 13.44
N ASP A 72 8.13 -2.56 14.32
CA ASP A 72 8.05 -2.81 15.76
C ASP A 72 6.72 -2.32 16.35
N LYS A 73 6.35 -1.07 16.00
CA LYS A 73 5.08 -0.46 16.43
C LYS A 73 3.85 -1.19 15.85
N LEU A 74 3.94 -1.68 14.62
CA LEU A 74 2.88 -2.46 13.98
C LEU A 74 2.67 -3.78 14.74
N VAL A 75 3.74 -4.52 15.02
CA VAL A 75 3.71 -5.79 15.76
C VAL A 75 3.12 -5.59 17.16
N ASP A 76 3.46 -4.50 17.85
CA ASP A 76 2.88 -4.17 19.16
C ASP A 76 1.35 -3.98 19.11
N ASN A 77 0.81 -3.55 18.00
CA ASN A 77 -0.62 -3.26 17.87
C ASN A 77 -1.44 -4.39 17.24
N LEU A 78 -0.83 -5.22 16.40
CA LEU A 78 -1.51 -6.38 15.80
C LEU A 78 -1.37 -7.66 16.65
N GLY A 79 -0.30 -7.74 17.48
CA GLY A 79 -0.03 -8.89 18.34
C GLY A 79 0.33 -10.16 17.58
N ASP A 80 0.05 -11.31 18.18
CA ASP A 80 0.48 -12.62 17.68
C ASP A 80 -0.55 -13.32 16.79
N ASP A 81 -1.69 -12.69 16.51
CA ASP A 81 -2.68 -13.26 15.61
C ASP A 81 -2.25 -13.08 14.15
N LYS A 82 -1.80 -14.16 13.52
CA LYS A 82 -1.38 -14.17 12.11
C LYS A 82 -2.47 -13.65 11.17
N ALA A 83 -3.74 -13.83 11.48
CA ALA A 83 -4.85 -13.39 10.65
C ALA A 83 -5.00 -11.86 10.61
N ALA A 84 -4.37 -11.14 11.56
CA ALA A 84 -4.32 -9.67 11.55
C ALA A 84 -3.32 -9.10 10.53
N TYR A 85 -2.45 -9.94 9.94
CA TYR A 85 -1.42 -9.54 8.99
C TYR A 85 -1.83 -9.85 7.55
N PRO A 86 -1.37 -9.04 6.57
CA PRO A 86 -1.65 -9.29 5.16
C PRO A 86 -1.10 -10.63 4.67
N PRO A 87 -1.87 -11.39 3.85
CA PRO A 87 -1.50 -12.74 3.44
C PRO A 87 -0.25 -12.82 2.57
N CYS A 88 0.06 -11.77 1.78
CA CYS A 88 1.27 -11.69 0.96
C CYS A 88 2.46 -11.09 1.73
N GLY A 89 2.29 -10.79 3.02
CA GLY A 89 3.35 -10.34 3.91
C GLY A 89 3.53 -8.82 3.98
N ILE A 90 4.71 -8.45 4.49
CA ILE A 90 5.10 -7.06 4.76
C ILE A 90 6.37 -6.74 3.97
N ILE A 91 6.41 -5.57 3.33
CA ILE A 91 7.60 -5.01 2.70
C ILE A 91 8.16 -3.97 3.67
N MET A 92 9.37 -4.17 4.17
CA MET A 92 10.04 -3.22 5.06
C MET A 92 11.08 -2.43 4.27
N LEU A 93 11.02 -1.11 4.34
CA LEU A 93 12.02 -0.22 3.78
C LEU A 93 13.26 -0.17 4.70
N GLY A 94 14.42 0.10 4.10
CA GLY A 94 15.71 0.08 4.80
C GLY A 94 16.32 -1.31 4.91
N ASP A 95 17.58 -1.34 5.31
CA ASP A 95 18.38 -2.58 5.43
C ASP A 95 18.62 -2.98 6.90
N GLU A 96 18.16 -2.17 7.86
CA GLU A 96 18.27 -2.41 9.29
C GLU A 96 17.33 -3.55 9.73
N GLU A 97 17.66 -4.19 10.86
CA GLU A 97 16.84 -5.24 11.44
C GLU A 97 15.81 -4.63 12.42
N ALA A 98 14.59 -5.13 12.39
CA ALA A 98 13.58 -4.79 13.38
C ALA A 98 13.85 -5.52 14.70
N ASN A 99 13.47 -4.90 15.83
CA ASN A 99 13.58 -5.54 17.14
C ASN A 99 12.46 -6.56 17.39
N LYS A 100 11.34 -6.40 16.69
CA LYS A 100 10.17 -7.27 16.78
C LYS A 100 9.81 -7.81 15.41
N LEU A 101 9.51 -9.09 15.37
CA LEU A 101 9.05 -9.76 14.15
C LEU A 101 7.57 -10.12 14.30
N PRO A 102 6.83 -10.11 13.19
CA PRO A 102 5.46 -10.64 13.19
C PRO A 102 5.48 -12.16 13.50
N PRO A 103 4.32 -12.76 13.83
CA PRO A 103 4.22 -14.18 14.16
C PRO A 103 4.73 -15.08 13.03
N GLU A 104 5.13 -16.31 13.39
CA GLU A 104 5.65 -17.29 12.45
C GLU A 104 4.70 -17.52 11.27
N GLY A 105 5.26 -17.49 10.07
CA GLY A 105 4.55 -17.66 8.80
C GLY A 105 3.98 -16.36 8.21
N VAL A 106 4.28 -15.19 8.80
CA VAL A 106 4.14 -13.90 8.13
C VAL A 106 5.48 -13.53 7.49
N THR A 107 5.51 -13.36 6.18
CA THR A 107 6.73 -13.02 5.47
C THR A 107 7.06 -11.54 5.59
N VAL A 108 8.32 -11.22 5.90
CA VAL A 108 8.84 -9.85 5.82
C VAL A 108 9.86 -9.79 4.69
N HIS A 109 9.60 -8.97 3.70
CA HIS A 109 10.47 -8.73 2.54
C HIS A 109 11.26 -7.45 2.80
N LYS A 110 12.60 -7.48 2.66
CA LYS A 110 13.39 -6.25 2.57
C LYS A 110 13.13 -5.59 1.21
N TRP A 111 12.99 -4.26 1.19
CA TRP A 111 12.69 -3.51 -0.04
C TRP A 111 13.67 -3.81 -1.18
N SER A 112 14.97 -3.81 -0.88
CA SER A 112 16.03 -4.07 -1.87
C SER A 112 15.87 -5.45 -2.52
N GLU A 113 15.58 -6.48 -1.73
CA GLU A 113 15.37 -7.86 -2.19
C GLU A 113 14.07 -7.98 -2.98
N PHE A 114 13.00 -7.36 -2.49
CA PHE A 114 11.69 -7.34 -3.16
C PHE A 114 11.76 -6.72 -4.55
N VAL A 115 12.48 -5.61 -4.70
CA VAL A 115 12.71 -4.97 -6.00
C VAL A 115 13.62 -5.80 -6.89
N ALA A 116 14.69 -6.37 -6.34
CA ALA A 116 15.62 -7.21 -7.10
C ALA A 116 14.94 -8.47 -7.64
N ALA A 117 14.10 -9.12 -6.84
CA ALA A 117 13.30 -10.28 -7.27
C ALA A 117 12.39 -9.94 -8.45
N GLY A 118 11.64 -8.84 -8.38
CA GLY A 118 10.78 -8.42 -9.49
C GLY A 118 11.51 -7.99 -10.75
N ARG A 119 12.76 -7.48 -10.62
CA ARG A 119 13.61 -7.19 -11.80
C ARG A 119 14.14 -8.47 -12.47
N ALA A 120 14.41 -9.49 -11.68
CA ALA A 120 14.89 -10.79 -12.17
C ALA A 120 13.74 -11.69 -12.67
N SER A 121 12.51 -11.36 -12.32
CA SER A 121 11.33 -12.15 -12.69
C SER A 121 11.09 -12.14 -14.20
N GLU A 122 10.85 -13.31 -14.77
CA GLU A 122 10.41 -13.49 -16.15
C GLU A 122 8.88 -13.50 -16.29
N ASN A 123 8.15 -13.46 -15.16
CA ASN A 123 6.70 -13.45 -15.16
C ASN A 123 6.18 -12.20 -15.85
N GLU A 124 5.18 -12.34 -16.67
CA GLU A 124 4.43 -11.23 -17.26
C GLU A 124 3.20 -10.95 -16.42
N PHE A 125 2.75 -9.71 -16.42
CA PHE A 125 1.48 -9.30 -15.86
C PHE A 125 0.76 -8.41 -16.86
N GLU A 126 -0.56 -8.47 -16.85
CA GLU A 126 -1.38 -7.60 -17.68
C GLU A 126 -1.53 -6.24 -17.02
N ILE A 127 -1.28 -5.17 -17.78
CA ILE A 127 -1.49 -3.80 -17.29
C ILE A 127 -2.99 -3.54 -17.26
N ALA A 128 -3.50 -3.19 -16.07
CA ALA A 128 -4.91 -2.85 -15.91
C ALA A 128 -5.23 -1.52 -16.58
N ASP A 129 -6.29 -1.50 -17.37
CA ASP A 129 -6.73 -0.34 -18.15
C ASP A 129 -8.18 0.11 -17.84
N ASP A 130 -8.82 -0.46 -16.82
CA ASP A 130 -10.18 -0.09 -16.42
C ASP A 130 -10.19 1.29 -15.72
N PRO A 131 -10.78 2.32 -16.35
CA PRO A 131 -10.87 3.65 -15.75
C PRO A 131 -11.79 3.69 -14.51
N PHE A 132 -12.66 2.72 -14.32
CA PHE A 132 -13.59 2.66 -13.20
C PHE A 132 -13.10 1.72 -12.09
N ALA A 133 -11.98 1.03 -12.28
CA ALA A 133 -11.34 0.29 -11.21
C ALA A 133 -10.97 1.21 -10.03
N LEU A 134 -10.99 0.64 -8.84
CA LEU A 134 -10.58 1.34 -7.63
C LEU A 134 -9.10 1.70 -7.71
N ASN A 135 -8.79 2.99 -7.56
CA ASN A 135 -7.42 3.51 -7.57
C ASN A 135 -6.85 3.55 -6.15
N THR A 136 -7.60 4.15 -5.22
CA THR A 136 -7.14 4.34 -3.84
C THR A 136 -8.29 4.38 -2.85
N LEU A 137 -7.98 3.96 -1.60
CA LEU A 137 -8.81 4.19 -0.43
C LEU A 137 -8.15 5.27 0.43
N ILE A 138 -8.86 6.36 0.70
CA ILE A 138 -8.38 7.45 1.57
C ILE A 138 -9.20 7.43 2.85
N TYR A 139 -8.55 7.10 3.97
CA TYR A 139 -9.20 7.12 5.27
C TYR A 139 -9.26 8.54 5.84
N THR A 140 -10.46 8.97 6.17
CA THR A 140 -10.72 10.28 6.77
C THR A 140 -11.30 10.12 8.16
N SER A 141 -10.93 11.02 9.09
CA SER A 141 -11.57 11.09 10.40
C SER A 141 -13.02 11.54 10.22
N GLY A 142 -13.95 10.60 10.35
CA GLY A 142 -15.38 10.92 10.32
C GLY A 142 -15.80 11.70 11.58
N THR A 143 -16.82 12.55 11.45
CA THR A 143 -17.40 13.30 12.58
C THR A 143 -18.09 12.40 13.62
N THR A 144 -18.27 11.13 13.36
CA THR A 144 -19.13 10.19 14.11
C THR A 144 -18.41 8.93 14.61
N GLY A 145 -17.08 8.91 14.73
CA GLY A 145 -16.36 7.74 15.26
C GLY A 145 -15.18 7.28 14.39
N ASN A 146 -15.12 6.00 14.04
CA ASN A 146 -14.01 5.40 13.31
C ASN A 146 -13.76 6.02 11.92
N PRO A 147 -12.51 6.06 11.44
CA PRO A 147 -12.17 6.52 10.10
C PRO A 147 -12.97 5.78 9.02
N LYS A 148 -13.32 6.47 7.94
CA LYS A 148 -14.04 5.90 6.80
C LYS A 148 -13.15 5.91 5.58
N GLY A 149 -13.08 4.78 4.88
CA GLY A 149 -12.35 4.64 3.61
C GLY A 149 -13.14 5.22 2.45
N VAL A 150 -12.73 6.39 1.96
CA VAL A 150 -13.29 6.98 0.74
C VAL A 150 -12.68 6.25 -0.47
N MET A 151 -13.54 5.66 -1.29
CA MET A 151 -13.14 4.93 -2.49
C MET A 151 -13.05 5.87 -3.69
N LEU A 152 -11.86 6.00 -4.28
CA LEU A 152 -11.64 6.78 -5.49
C LEU A 152 -11.22 5.86 -6.65
N THR A 153 -11.91 5.99 -7.78
CA THR A 153 -11.55 5.26 -9.01
C THR A 153 -10.43 5.96 -9.78
N ASN A 154 -9.83 5.27 -10.75
CA ASN A 154 -8.91 5.87 -11.73
C ASN A 154 -9.54 7.09 -12.40
N TRP A 155 -10.83 7.02 -12.75
CA TRP A 155 -11.56 8.13 -13.36
C TRP A 155 -11.70 9.34 -12.44
N ASN A 156 -11.95 9.14 -11.13
CA ASN A 156 -12.02 10.24 -10.17
C ASN A 156 -10.69 10.99 -10.11
N THR A 157 -9.58 10.25 -10.05
CA THR A 157 -8.22 10.83 -10.01
C THR A 157 -7.90 11.56 -11.31
N LEU A 158 -8.13 10.93 -12.47
CA LEU A 158 -7.84 11.51 -13.78
C LEU A 158 -8.69 12.77 -14.05
N SER A 159 -9.99 12.72 -13.77
CA SER A 159 -10.87 13.88 -13.97
C SER A 159 -10.45 15.07 -13.11
N ASN A 160 -10.01 14.84 -11.87
CA ASN A 160 -9.48 15.89 -11.01
C ASN A 160 -8.22 16.53 -11.62
N ILE A 161 -7.26 15.71 -12.09
CA ILE A 161 -6.04 16.19 -12.76
C ILE A 161 -6.38 17.05 -13.97
N LEU A 162 -7.30 16.62 -14.82
CA LEU A 162 -7.73 17.36 -16.02
C LEU A 162 -8.40 18.69 -15.64
N CYS A 163 -9.22 18.72 -14.59
CA CYS A 163 -9.83 19.95 -14.08
C CYS A 163 -8.76 20.94 -13.57
N VAL A 164 -7.80 20.47 -12.79
CA VAL A 164 -6.69 21.29 -12.27
C VAL A 164 -5.85 21.83 -13.41
N GLN A 165 -5.48 20.99 -14.38
CA GLN A 165 -4.72 21.39 -15.56
C GLN A 165 -5.43 22.50 -16.33
N SER A 166 -6.72 22.36 -16.57
CA SER A 166 -7.55 23.36 -17.25
C SER A 166 -7.64 24.67 -16.45
N ALA A 167 -7.89 24.59 -15.15
CA ALA A 167 -8.07 25.76 -14.28
C ALA A 167 -6.78 26.60 -14.13
N PHE A 168 -5.63 25.94 -14.01
CA PHE A 168 -4.35 26.60 -13.79
C PHE A 168 -3.52 26.80 -15.08
N LYS A 169 -4.06 26.40 -16.24
CA LYS A 169 -3.35 26.44 -17.54
C LYS A 169 -1.95 25.80 -17.47
N ILE A 170 -1.85 24.72 -16.69
CA ILE A 170 -0.61 23.97 -16.58
C ILE A 170 -0.49 23.12 -17.85
N TYR A 171 0.44 23.47 -18.71
CA TYR A 171 0.76 22.68 -19.91
C TYR A 171 1.93 21.76 -19.56
N VAL A 172 1.67 20.46 -19.60
CA VAL A 172 2.74 19.45 -19.58
C VAL A 172 3.24 19.34 -21.00
N GLY A 173 4.46 19.84 -21.25
CA GLY A 173 5.12 19.77 -22.56
C GLY A 173 5.63 18.38 -22.88
#